data_efd212def79ea1ec5e642f34e95cb873
#
_entry.id   efd212def79ea1ec5e642f34e95cb873
#
_cell.length_a   1.000
_cell.length_b   1.000
_cell.length_c   1.000
_cell.angle_alpha   90.00
_cell.angle_beta   90.00
_cell.angle_gamma   90.00
#
_symmetry.space_group_name_H-M   'P 1'
#
loop_
_entity.id
_entity.type
_entity.pdbx_description
1 polymer ?
#
loop_
_entity_poly.entity_id
_entity_poly.type
_entity_poly.pdbx_seq_one_letter_code
_entity_poly.pdbx_strand_id
1 'polypeptide(L)'
;SQSQQLTSLQNSLTTMNTELGKKADTSAVSSLTGRVSQVENTITSQSQSITSLTSTINTIRTQGANPWVDGTFESYSDGQVLGGNGTAVVVASQKFTGGKSLKLRRDENNSGNSDKQLGTWQSVREDAKFRFEFWAMMPADQAPSSGWTTLVGIQSQNAAGQNAWQAAVTVSEASLGARDKWVKFTGIASNNGAGRTRAVVWISTRGATGNGTPGYSLYIDDLVITDVTDAKAAQDASDATASAVSGLTARVTDAEGKITAQAQQQTALATKVDNANSRVDNMA
;
A
#
# COMPACT_ATOMS: atom_id res chain seq x y z
N SER A 1 -59.04 -43.07 23.03
CA SER A 1 -58.37 -44.12 23.78
C SER A 1 -56.85 -43.91 23.80
N GLN A 2 -56.14 -44.52 24.71
CA GLN A 2 -54.66 -44.42 24.80
C GLN A 2 -54.00 -44.82 23.48
N SER A 3 -54.49 -45.80 22.75
CA SER A 3 -53.99 -46.20 21.42
C SER A 3 -54.06 -45.08 20.37
N GLN A 4 -55.13 -44.26 20.35
CA GLN A 4 -55.24 -43.14 19.44
C GLN A 4 -54.28 -41.99 19.79
N GLN A 5 -54.04 -41.76 21.08
CA GLN A 5 -53.02 -40.80 21.54
C GLN A 5 -51.64 -41.22 21.19
N LEU A 6 -51.34 -42.53 21.29
CA LEU A 6 -50.05 -43.11 20.91
C LEU A 6 -49.79 -42.95 19.40
N THR A 7 -50.76 -43.27 18.56
CA THR A 7 -50.67 -43.06 17.10
C THR A 7 -50.49 -41.58 16.72
N SER A 8 -51.20 -40.70 17.40
CA SER A 8 -51.05 -39.24 17.18
C SER A 8 -49.64 -38.76 17.58
N LEU A 9 -49.10 -39.27 18.67
CA LEU A 9 -47.76 -38.93 19.15
C LEU A 9 -46.65 -39.46 18.17
N GLN A 10 -46.79 -40.69 17.67
CA GLN A 10 -45.92 -41.25 16.66
C GLN A 10 -45.94 -40.48 15.36
N ASN A 11 -47.10 -40.04 14.87
CA ASN A 11 -47.21 -39.20 13.68
C ASN A 11 -46.53 -37.83 13.88
N SER A 12 -46.71 -37.22 15.05
CA SER A 12 -46.06 -35.95 15.39
C SER A 12 -44.55 -36.07 15.45
N LEU A 13 -44.03 -37.18 16.02
CA LEU A 13 -42.61 -37.50 16.08
C LEU A 13 -41.99 -37.73 14.67
N THR A 14 -42.71 -38.45 13.81
CA THR A 14 -42.29 -38.64 12.39
C THR A 14 -42.27 -37.33 11.65
N THR A 15 -43.26 -36.49 11.83
CA THR A 15 -43.30 -35.12 11.20
C THR A 15 -42.16 -34.25 11.71
N MET A 16 -41.91 -34.22 13.03
CA MET A 16 -40.78 -33.48 13.61
C MET A 16 -39.42 -34.00 13.09
N ASN A 17 -39.22 -35.31 12.96
CA ASN A 17 -38.00 -35.86 12.43
C ASN A 17 -37.76 -35.50 10.96
N THR A 18 -38.83 -35.46 10.16
CA THR A 18 -38.81 -34.99 8.75
C THR A 18 -38.48 -33.52 8.66
N GLU A 19 -39.10 -32.67 9.48
CA GLU A 19 -38.81 -31.24 9.49
C GLU A 19 -37.42 -30.90 10.02
N LEU A 20 -36.91 -31.70 10.97
CA LEU A 20 -35.55 -31.58 11.47
C LEU A 20 -34.52 -31.94 10.41
N GLY A 21 -34.81 -32.98 9.59
CA GLY A 21 -33.97 -33.37 8.43
C GLY A 21 -33.91 -32.32 7.34
N LYS A 22 -34.97 -31.55 7.16
CA LYS A 22 -35.01 -30.43 6.16
C LYS A 22 -34.27 -29.19 6.61
N LYS A 23 -34.05 -28.97 7.89
CA LYS A 23 -33.43 -27.74 8.43
C LYS A 23 -31.92 -27.63 8.20
N ALA A 24 -31.25 -28.71 7.89
CA ALA A 24 -29.83 -28.70 7.50
C ALA A 24 -29.70 -29.17 6.05
N ASP A 25 -29.98 -28.31 5.12
CA ASP A 25 -29.71 -28.60 3.70
C ASP A 25 -28.19 -28.59 3.47
N THR A 26 -27.57 -29.76 3.70
CA THR A 26 -26.15 -30.00 3.46
C THR A 26 -25.76 -29.65 2.03
N SER A 27 -26.71 -29.78 1.08
CA SER A 27 -26.52 -29.42 -0.32
C SER A 27 -26.36 -27.91 -0.48
N ALA A 28 -27.17 -27.08 0.21
CA ALA A 28 -27.05 -25.63 0.18
C ALA A 28 -25.73 -25.14 0.78
N VAL A 29 -25.29 -25.76 1.88
CA VAL A 29 -24.01 -25.45 2.53
C VAL A 29 -22.84 -25.85 1.62
N SER A 30 -22.88 -27.05 1.02
CA SER A 30 -21.85 -27.50 0.08
C SER A 30 -21.79 -26.60 -1.17
N SER A 31 -22.94 -26.15 -1.68
CA SER A 31 -23.01 -25.19 -2.76
C SER A 31 -22.41 -23.84 -2.39
N LEU A 32 -22.68 -23.34 -1.18
CA LEU A 32 -22.10 -22.09 -0.68
C LEU A 32 -20.58 -22.21 -0.52
N THR A 33 -20.10 -23.31 0.06
CA THR A 33 -18.66 -23.59 0.19
C THR A 33 -17.97 -23.61 -1.17
N GLY A 34 -18.59 -24.30 -2.16
CA GLY A 34 -18.05 -24.30 -3.55
C GLY A 34 -17.98 -22.90 -4.17
N ARG A 35 -18.99 -22.07 -3.94
CA ARG A 35 -19.00 -20.68 -4.42
C ARG A 35 -17.95 -19.81 -3.72
N VAL A 36 -17.75 -19.99 -2.43
CA VAL A 36 -16.70 -19.29 -1.66
C VAL A 36 -15.33 -19.67 -2.20
N SER A 37 -15.04 -20.96 -2.37
CA SER A 37 -13.76 -21.41 -2.97
C SER A 37 -13.53 -20.87 -4.38
N GLN A 38 -14.58 -20.76 -5.19
CA GLN A 38 -14.47 -20.16 -6.52
C GLN A 38 -14.14 -18.67 -6.47
N VAL A 39 -14.72 -17.92 -5.52
CA VAL A 39 -14.42 -16.49 -5.27
C VAL A 39 -12.97 -16.34 -4.79
N GLU A 40 -12.52 -17.16 -3.86
CA GLU A 40 -11.13 -17.16 -3.36
C GLU A 40 -10.11 -17.41 -4.48
N ASN A 41 -10.37 -18.39 -5.35
CA ASN A 41 -9.53 -18.66 -6.52
C ASN A 41 -9.52 -17.48 -7.50
N THR A 42 -10.66 -16.83 -7.73
CA THR A 42 -10.76 -15.64 -8.58
C THR A 42 -9.94 -14.49 -8.02
N ILE A 43 -10.02 -14.24 -6.70
CA ILE A 43 -9.25 -13.19 -6.03
C ILE A 43 -7.75 -13.49 -6.06
N THR A 44 -7.35 -14.74 -5.85
CA THR A 44 -5.95 -15.15 -5.99
C THR A 44 -5.42 -14.87 -7.40
N SER A 45 -6.20 -15.22 -8.44
CA SER A 45 -5.85 -14.94 -9.83
C SER A 45 -5.77 -13.44 -10.13
N GLN A 46 -6.69 -12.64 -9.60
CA GLN A 46 -6.67 -11.19 -9.73
C GLN A 46 -5.45 -10.56 -9.03
N SER A 47 -5.09 -11.04 -7.85
CA SER A 47 -3.89 -10.61 -7.12
C SER A 47 -2.61 -10.90 -7.90
N GLN A 48 -2.51 -12.06 -8.54
CA GLN A 48 -1.39 -12.41 -9.42
C GLN A 48 -1.35 -11.49 -10.66
N SER A 49 -2.50 -11.20 -11.27
CA SER A 49 -2.60 -10.29 -12.41
C SER A 49 -2.18 -8.86 -12.04
N ILE A 50 -2.57 -8.36 -10.88
CA ILE A 50 -2.16 -7.05 -10.36
C ILE A 50 -0.65 -7.02 -10.11
N THR A 51 -0.07 -8.08 -9.54
CA THR A 51 1.38 -8.18 -9.34
C THR A 51 2.14 -8.15 -10.66
N SER A 52 1.65 -8.89 -11.68
CA SER A 52 2.22 -8.88 -13.04
C SER A 52 2.11 -7.50 -13.69
N LEU A 53 0.95 -6.85 -13.57
CA LEU A 53 0.73 -5.51 -14.11
C LEU A 53 1.64 -4.48 -13.43
N THR A 54 1.81 -4.56 -12.11
CA THR A 54 2.74 -3.72 -11.35
C THR A 54 4.17 -3.92 -11.84
N SER A 55 4.58 -5.16 -12.11
CA SER A 55 5.91 -5.46 -12.67
C SER A 55 6.06 -4.87 -14.08
N THR A 56 5.04 -4.97 -14.93
CA THR A 56 5.04 -4.40 -16.29
C THR A 56 5.12 -2.86 -16.23
N ILE A 57 4.36 -2.22 -15.37
CA ILE A 57 4.41 -0.77 -15.14
C ILE A 57 5.80 -0.36 -14.67
N ASN A 58 6.42 -1.14 -13.78
CA ASN A 58 7.79 -0.88 -13.33
C ASN A 58 8.80 -1.00 -14.48
N THR A 59 8.60 -1.93 -15.41
CA THR A 59 9.45 -2.09 -16.60
C THR A 59 9.28 -0.93 -17.58
N ILE A 60 8.04 -0.53 -17.86
CA ILE A 60 7.75 0.64 -18.72
C ILE A 60 8.36 1.92 -18.12
N ARG A 61 8.36 2.01 -16.80
CA ARG A 61 8.91 3.15 -16.05
C ARG A 61 10.41 3.33 -16.20
N THR A 62 11.17 2.24 -16.21
CA THR A 62 12.62 2.29 -16.43
C THR A 62 13.00 2.69 -17.84
N GLN A 63 12.03 2.69 -18.76
CA GLN A 63 12.19 3.07 -20.16
C GLN A 63 11.55 4.43 -20.51
N GLY A 64 10.78 5.04 -19.60
CA GLY A 64 10.08 6.32 -19.81
C GLY A 64 10.85 7.52 -19.29
N ALA A 65 10.96 8.57 -20.08
CA ALA A 65 11.57 9.82 -19.66
C ALA A 65 10.84 10.42 -18.45
N ASN A 66 11.60 10.78 -17.42
CA ASN A 66 11.11 11.59 -16.31
C ASN A 66 10.62 12.96 -16.85
N PRO A 67 9.34 13.34 -16.72
CA PRO A 67 8.80 14.52 -17.37
C PRO A 67 9.29 15.85 -16.74
N TRP A 68 9.89 15.80 -15.55
CA TRP A 68 10.32 17.00 -14.82
C TRP A 68 11.81 17.32 -15.01
N VAL A 69 12.66 16.32 -14.98
CA VAL A 69 14.11 16.48 -14.97
C VAL A 69 14.77 15.21 -15.50
N ASP A 70 15.89 15.36 -16.23
CA ASP A 70 16.76 14.20 -16.49
C ASP A 70 17.37 13.74 -15.15
N GLY A 71 16.86 12.67 -14.61
CA GLY A 71 17.25 12.17 -13.29
C GLY A 71 18.55 11.44 -13.25
N THR A 72 19.15 11.12 -14.42
CA THR A 72 20.52 10.64 -14.53
C THR A 72 21.54 11.78 -14.53
N PHE A 73 21.07 13.01 -14.75
CA PHE A 73 21.84 14.27 -14.84
C PHE A 73 22.86 14.31 -15.99
N GLU A 74 22.89 13.33 -16.87
CA GLU A 74 23.87 13.23 -17.95
C GLU A 74 23.69 14.28 -19.04
N SER A 75 22.45 14.72 -19.29
CA SER A 75 22.14 15.75 -20.30
C SER A 75 22.56 17.16 -19.89
N TYR A 76 22.91 17.39 -18.61
CA TYR A 76 23.30 18.70 -18.10
C TYR A 76 24.83 18.86 -18.12
N SER A 77 25.30 20.12 -18.13
CA SER A 77 26.71 20.44 -18.03
C SER A 77 27.20 20.35 -16.57
N ASP A 78 28.47 19.99 -16.39
CA ASP A 78 29.12 20.08 -15.07
C ASP A 78 29.09 21.55 -14.59
N GLY A 79 28.69 21.76 -13.33
CA GLY A 79 28.49 23.10 -12.78
C GLY A 79 27.12 23.71 -13.08
N GLN A 80 26.26 23.04 -13.86
CA GLN A 80 24.93 23.59 -14.20
C GLN A 80 24.04 23.65 -12.96
N VAL A 81 23.48 24.83 -12.69
CA VAL A 81 22.51 25.05 -11.62
C VAL A 81 21.13 24.63 -12.10
N LEU A 82 20.50 23.71 -11.39
CA LEU A 82 19.12 23.27 -11.66
C LEU A 82 18.08 23.96 -10.77
N GLY A 83 18.48 24.53 -9.62
CA GLY A 83 17.55 25.21 -8.72
C GLY A 83 18.22 25.72 -7.45
N GLY A 84 17.40 26.34 -6.56
CA GLY A 84 17.81 26.74 -5.22
C GLY A 84 18.91 27.83 -5.16
N ASN A 85 18.93 28.76 -6.11
CA ASN A 85 19.92 29.85 -6.15
C ASN A 85 21.39 29.35 -6.03
N GLY A 86 21.75 28.30 -6.79
CA GLY A 86 23.07 27.73 -6.78
C GLY A 86 23.31 26.63 -5.74
N THR A 87 22.27 26.19 -5.05
CA THR A 87 22.41 25.10 -4.05
C THR A 87 21.98 23.73 -4.57
N ALA A 88 21.50 23.62 -5.82
CA ALA A 88 21.26 22.38 -6.55
C ALA A 88 22.06 22.44 -7.86
N VAL A 89 23.20 21.78 -7.92
CA VAL A 89 24.18 21.89 -9.00
C VAL A 89 24.55 20.50 -9.50
N VAL A 90 24.59 20.32 -10.82
CA VAL A 90 25.10 19.10 -11.44
C VAL A 90 26.62 19.06 -11.31
N VAL A 91 27.17 17.91 -10.92
CA VAL A 91 28.60 17.73 -10.70
C VAL A 91 29.09 16.39 -11.22
N ALA A 92 30.32 16.36 -11.72
CA ALA A 92 31.01 15.14 -12.14
C ALA A 92 31.87 14.50 -11.01
N SER A 93 32.03 15.19 -9.88
CA SER A 93 32.92 14.78 -8.80
C SER A 93 32.46 13.57 -8.01
N GLN A 94 31.16 13.39 -7.86
CA GLN A 94 30.53 12.27 -7.15
C GLN A 94 29.38 11.75 -7.99
N LYS A 95 29.28 10.44 -8.18
CA LYS A 95 28.26 9.80 -9.02
C LYS A 95 28.02 8.38 -8.60
N PHE A 96 26.80 7.89 -8.77
CA PHE A 96 26.45 6.50 -8.58
C PHE A 96 26.60 5.72 -9.89
N THR A 97 25.97 6.24 -10.97
CA THR A 97 26.13 5.72 -12.33
C THR A 97 26.57 6.82 -13.28
N GLY A 98 26.90 6.47 -14.51
CA GLY A 98 27.26 7.43 -15.54
C GLY A 98 28.45 8.34 -15.19
N GLY A 99 28.33 9.61 -15.52
CA GLY A 99 29.35 10.64 -15.39
C GLY A 99 29.06 11.74 -14.40
N LYS A 100 27.78 11.92 -13.99
CA LYS A 100 27.33 13.08 -13.22
C LYS A 100 26.28 12.71 -12.16
N SER A 101 26.09 13.62 -11.21
CA SER A 101 25.02 13.56 -10.22
C SER A 101 24.56 14.96 -9.81
N LEU A 102 23.50 15.06 -9.03
CA LEU A 102 23.03 16.33 -8.46
C LEU A 102 23.59 16.52 -7.05
N LYS A 103 24.39 17.55 -6.86
CA LYS A 103 24.83 18.03 -5.56
C LYS A 103 23.80 18.98 -4.97
N LEU A 104 23.27 18.63 -3.83
CA LEU A 104 22.37 19.48 -3.02
C LEU A 104 23.17 20.08 -1.88
N ARG A 105 23.25 21.39 -1.81
CA ARG A 105 23.98 22.11 -0.76
C ARG A 105 23.01 22.82 0.19
N ARG A 106 23.28 22.74 1.48
CA ARG A 106 22.79 23.65 2.49
C ARG A 106 23.96 24.52 2.94
N ASP A 107 23.79 25.82 2.82
CA ASP A 107 24.84 26.77 3.23
C ASP A 107 24.96 26.84 4.74
N GLU A 108 26.13 27.20 5.22
CA GLU A 108 26.39 27.51 6.61
C GLU A 108 25.49 28.67 7.09
N ASN A 109 25.16 28.66 8.37
CA ASN A 109 24.36 29.72 9.01
C ASN A 109 23.00 29.98 8.33
N ASN A 110 22.45 29.01 7.64
CA ASN A 110 21.15 29.16 7.00
C ASN A 110 20.04 29.31 8.07
N SER A 111 19.24 30.37 7.94
CA SER A 111 18.18 30.71 8.90
C SER A 111 16.88 29.92 8.70
N GLY A 112 16.79 29.06 7.69
CA GLY A 112 15.57 28.35 7.37
C GLY A 112 15.80 27.08 6.55
N ASN A 113 14.73 26.60 5.92
CA ASN A 113 14.81 25.53 4.95
C ASN A 113 15.41 26.07 3.64
N SER A 114 16.28 25.29 3.04
CA SER A 114 16.79 25.59 1.69
C SER A 114 15.99 24.78 0.68
N ASP A 115 14.94 25.37 0.16
CA ASP A 115 14.02 24.75 -0.79
C ASP A 115 14.51 24.94 -2.23
N LYS A 116 14.39 23.89 -3.02
CA LYS A 116 14.82 23.81 -4.41
C LYS A 116 13.70 23.24 -5.26
N GLN A 117 13.42 23.87 -6.39
CA GLN A 117 12.53 23.34 -7.42
C GLN A 117 13.40 22.86 -8.57
N LEU A 118 13.21 21.62 -9.01
CA LEU A 118 13.91 21.04 -10.14
C LEU A 118 12.97 20.87 -11.32
N GLY A 119 13.41 21.32 -12.48
CA GLY A 119 12.63 21.23 -13.71
C GLY A 119 11.51 22.26 -13.79
N THR A 120 10.47 21.92 -14.55
CA THR A 120 9.34 22.80 -14.84
C THR A 120 8.05 22.30 -14.22
N TRP A 121 7.11 23.21 -13.96
CA TRP A 121 5.77 22.88 -13.51
C TRP A 121 5.03 22.04 -14.53
N GLN A 122 4.52 20.88 -14.12
CA GLN A 122 3.73 19.97 -14.94
C GLN A 122 2.26 20.03 -14.52
N SER A 123 1.35 19.86 -15.47
CA SER A 123 -0.07 19.62 -15.17
C SER A 123 -0.22 18.24 -14.56
N VAL A 124 -0.97 18.13 -13.46
CA VAL A 124 -1.19 16.89 -12.73
C VAL A 124 -2.65 16.77 -12.28
N ARG A 125 -3.11 15.56 -12.02
CA ARG A 125 -4.41 15.30 -11.39
C ARG A 125 -4.37 15.72 -9.92
N GLU A 126 -5.51 16.10 -9.36
CA GLU A 126 -5.62 16.49 -7.94
C GLU A 126 -5.32 15.32 -6.99
N ASP A 127 -5.61 14.09 -7.40
CA ASP A 127 -5.35 12.85 -6.66
C ASP A 127 -4.02 12.18 -7.05
N ALA A 128 -3.20 12.83 -7.86
CA ALA A 128 -1.96 12.26 -8.39
C ALA A 128 -1.03 11.76 -7.29
N LYS A 129 -0.42 10.62 -7.53
CA LYS A 129 0.57 9.98 -6.67
C LYS A 129 1.82 9.68 -7.48
N PHE A 130 2.95 10.15 -6.98
CA PHE A 130 4.23 10.03 -7.66
C PHE A 130 5.18 9.19 -6.80
N ARG A 131 5.67 8.09 -7.36
CA ARG A 131 6.76 7.33 -6.75
C ARG A 131 8.08 7.97 -7.14
N PHE A 132 8.91 8.20 -6.14
CA PHE A 132 10.28 8.65 -6.25
C PHE A 132 11.20 7.49 -5.93
N GLU A 133 12.21 7.29 -6.75
CA GLU A 133 13.32 6.36 -6.51
C GLU A 133 14.61 7.08 -6.91
N PHE A 134 15.60 7.02 -6.05
CA PHE A 134 16.90 7.63 -6.30
C PHE A 134 17.96 7.03 -5.39
N TRP A 135 19.20 7.25 -5.74
CA TRP A 135 20.30 6.98 -4.85
C TRP A 135 20.79 8.28 -4.22
N ALA A 136 21.19 8.22 -2.95
CA ALA A 136 21.78 9.35 -2.24
C ALA A 136 23.02 8.95 -1.48
N MET A 137 23.95 9.91 -1.37
CA MET A 137 25.22 9.73 -0.65
C MET A 137 25.63 11.05 -0.01
N MET A 138 26.17 10.98 1.19
CA MET A 138 26.84 12.09 1.85
C MET A 138 28.32 11.74 2.06
N PRO A 139 29.26 12.59 1.61
CA PRO A 139 30.68 12.37 1.85
C PRO A 139 31.06 12.35 3.33
N ALA A 140 32.14 11.64 3.65
CA ALA A 140 32.61 11.50 5.03
C ALA A 140 33.13 12.82 5.63
N ASP A 141 33.57 13.75 4.81
CA ASP A 141 34.04 15.08 5.20
C ASP A 141 32.92 16.04 5.61
N GLN A 142 31.67 15.67 5.38
CA GLN A 142 30.52 16.49 5.75
C GLN A 142 30.14 16.28 7.22
N ALA A 143 29.97 17.38 7.96
CA ALA A 143 29.60 17.39 9.37
C ALA A 143 28.33 18.25 9.61
N PRO A 144 27.16 17.82 9.13
CA PRO A 144 25.92 18.57 9.36
C PRO A 144 25.57 18.59 10.83
N SER A 145 24.77 19.59 11.23
CA SER A 145 24.19 19.63 12.59
C SER A 145 23.31 18.41 12.85
N SER A 146 23.19 17.99 14.11
CA SER A 146 22.30 16.91 14.49
C SER A 146 20.86 17.20 14.05
N GLY A 147 20.12 16.16 13.63
CA GLY A 147 18.75 16.29 13.18
C GLY A 147 18.59 16.88 11.76
N TRP A 148 19.68 16.96 10.98
CA TRP A 148 19.55 17.34 9.55
C TRP A 148 18.65 16.38 8.80
N THR A 149 17.94 16.91 7.82
CA THR A 149 17.13 16.11 6.89
C THR A 149 17.15 16.73 5.50
N THR A 150 17.03 15.88 4.48
CA THR A 150 16.73 16.31 3.12
C THR A 150 15.43 15.64 2.69
N LEU A 151 14.44 16.45 2.39
CA LEU A 151 13.12 16.01 1.91
C LEU A 151 13.14 16.05 0.39
N VAL A 152 12.68 14.98 -0.25
CA VAL A 152 12.54 14.88 -1.71
C VAL A 152 11.09 14.53 -2.02
N GLY A 153 10.44 15.28 -2.90
CA GLY A 153 9.04 15.07 -3.24
C GLY A 153 8.52 16.09 -4.25
N ILE A 154 7.29 16.52 -4.07
CA ILE A 154 6.64 17.50 -4.93
C ILE A 154 6.23 18.76 -4.17
N GLN A 155 6.29 19.88 -4.86
CA GLN A 155 5.50 21.07 -4.55
C GLN A 155 4.35 21.12 -5.54
N SER A 156 3.12 21.22 -5.04
CA SER A 156 1.93 21.35 -5.86
C SER A 156 1.25 22.71 -5.65
N GLN A 157 0.50 23.17 -6.64
CA GLN A 157 -0.13 24.48 -6.61
C GLN A 157 -1.52 24.43 -7.24
N ASN A 158 -2.46 25.20 -6.66
CA ASN A 158 -3.78 25.42 -7.23
C ASN A 158 -3.83 26.65 -8.13
N ALA A 159 -4.97 26.90 -8.77
CA ALA A 159 -5.17 28.05 -9.66
C ALA A 159 -5.01 29.41 -8.95
N ALA A 160 -5.24 29.48 -7.64
CA ALA A 160 -5.03 30.68 -6.82
C ALA A 160 -3.56 30.90 -6.42
N GLY A 161 -2.63 30.06 -6.86
CA GLY A 161 -1.22 30.15 -6.54
C GLY A 161 -0.83 29.62 -5.16
N GLN A 162 -1.75 28.96 -4.45
CA GLN A 162 -1.48 28.39 -3.13
C GLN A 162 -0.69 27.09 -3.25
N ASN A 163 0.43 27.02 -2.56
CA ASN A 163 1.35 25.90 -2.58
C ASN A 163 1.07 24.87 -1.48
N ALA A 164 1.39 23.61 -1.76
CA ALA A 164 1.57 22.57 -0.76
C ALA A 164 2.82 21.76 -1.09
N TRP A 165 3.48 21.25 -0.07
CA TRP A 165 4.72 20.48 -0.17
C TRP A 165 4.49 19.07 0.41
N GLN A 166 4.82 18.05 -0.37
CA GLN A 166 4.64 16.66 -0.01
C GLN A 166 5.96 15.92 -0.21
N ALA A 167 6.56 15.47 0.88
CA ALA A 167 7.74 14.63 0.81
C ALA A 167 7.35 13.20 0.45
N ALA A 168 8.02 12.62 -0.53
CA ALA A 168 8.01 11.19 -0.80
C ALA A 168 9.01 10.47 0.10
N VAL A 169 10.18 11.10 0.29
CA VAL A 169 11.31 10.53 1.03
C VAL A 169 11.90 11.59 1.95
N THR A 170 12.30 11.17 3.13
CA THR A 170 13.15 11.93 4.05
C THR A 170 14.49 11.21 4.20
N VAL A 171 15.55 11.84 3.72
CA VAL A 171 16.92 11.39 3.94
C VAL A 171 17.44 12.03 5.22
N SER A 172 17.99 11.22 6.11
CA SER A 172 18.55 11.63 7.41
C SER A 172 19.79 10.82 7.71
N GLU A 173 20.49 11.13 8.80
CA GLU A 173 21.61 10.33 9.28
C GLU A 173 21.22 8.86 9.47
N ALA A 174 20.08 8.62 10.14
CA ALA A 174 19.60 7.28 10.44
C ALA A 174 19.24 6.49 9.18
N SER A 175 18.64 7.13 8.16
CA SER A 175 18.24 6.46 6.92
C SER A 175 19.39 6.29 5.93
N LEU A 176 20.38 7.18 5.97
CA LEU A 176 21.56 7.09 5.12
C LEU A 176 22.56 6.04 5.63
N GLY A 177 22.68 5.89 6.95
CA GLY A 177 23.62 4.96 7.58
C GLY A 177 25.08 5.42 7.44
N ALA A 178 25.85 4.72 6.60
CA ALA A 178 27.28 5.03 6.43
C ALA A 178 27.53 6.14 5.41
N ARG A 179 28.53 6.99 5.69
CA ARG A 179 29.05 8.01 4.77
C ARG A 179 29.83 7.36 3.61
N ASP A 180 30.03 8.10 2.54
CA ASP A 180 30.69 7.66 1.29
C ASP A 180 30.06 6.43 0.64
N LYS A 181 28.81 6.13 1.00
CA LYS A 181 28.05 5.02 0.42
C LYS A 181 26.75 5.51 -0.20
N TRP A 182 26.50 5.05 -1.41
CA TRP A 182 25.24 5.27 -2.09
C TRP A 182 24.16 4.34 -1.51
N VAL A 183 23.07 4.93 -1.10
CA VAL A 183 21.90 4.23 -0.53
C VAL A 183 20.68 4.51 -1.40
N LYS A 184 19.92 3.47 -1.75
CA LYS A 184 18.70 3.61 -2.53
C LYS A 184 17.56 4.03 -1.64
N PHE A 185 16.81 5.04 -2.07
CA PHE A 185 15.60 5.53 -1.45
C PHE A 185 14.40 5.35 -2.37
N THR A 186 13.25 5.04 -1.78
CA THR A 186 11.97 4.98 -2.48
C THR A 186 10.85 5.49 -1.59
N GLY A 187 9.88 6.18 -2.18
CA GLY A 187 8.73 6.69 -1.46
C GLY A 187 7.67 7.25 -2.39
N ILE A 188 6.52 7.60 -1.86
CA ILE A 188 5.41 8.16 -2.64
C ILE A 188 5.04 9.53 -2.08
N ALA A 189 5.03 10.54 -2.95
CA ALA A 189 4.40 11.83 -2.68
C ALA A 189 2.98 11.82 -3.27
N SER A 190 1.99 12.22 -2.47
CA SER A 190 0.62 12.36 -2.95
C SER A 190 0.29 13.84 -3.12
N ASN A 191 -0.25 14.21 -4.28
CA ASN A 191 -0.91 15.50 -4.42
C ASN A 191 -2.15 15.47 -3.51
N ASN A 192 -2.27 16.41 -2.59
CA ASN A 192 -3.29 16.34 -1.54
C ASN A 192 -4.63 17.03 -1.93
N GLY A 193 -4.94 17.07 -3.20
CA GLY A 193 -6.20 17.63 -3.70
C GLY A 193 -6.28 19.15 -3.58
N ALA A 194 -7.42 19.66 -3.15
CA ALA A 194 -7.70 21.08 -2.94
C ALA A 194 -7.48 21.95 -4.20
N GLY A 195 -7.87 21.44 -5.37
CA GLY A 195 -7.76 22.15 -6.65
C GLY A 195 -6.32 22.28 -7.16
N ARG A 196 -5.37 21.48 -6.66
CA ARG A 196 -3.97 21.53 -7.09
C ARG A 196 -3.78 20.72 -8.35
N THR A 197 -3.63 21.42 -9.46
CA THR A 197 -3.59 20.85 -10.81
C THR A 197 -2.23 20.97 -11.48
N ARG A 198 -1.22 21.48 -10.78
CA ARG A 198 0.16 21.49 -11.26
C ARG A 198 1.14 21.16 -10.14
N ALA A 199 2.26 20.53 -10.49
CA ALA A 199 3.32 20.16 -9.58
C ALA A 199 4.70 20.33 -10.20
N VAL A 200 5.70 20.46 -9.34
CA VAL A 200 7.13 20.48 -9.70
C VAL A 200 7.90 19.63 -8.68
N VAL A 201 9.02 19.08 -9.07
CA VAL A 201 9.92 18.39 -8.14
C VAL A 201 10.43 19.37 -7.10
N TRP A 202 10.29 19.01 -5.85
CA TRP A 202 10.71 19.81 -4.71
C TRP A 202 11.68 19.05 -3.83
N ILE A 203 12.76 19.72 -3.45
CA ILE A 203 13.74 19.22 -2.50
C ILE A 203 13.97 20.31 -1.45
N SER A 204 14.00 19.90 -0.17
CA SER A 204 14.26 20.80 0.94
C SER A 204 15.39 20.26 1.82
N THR A 205 16.50 20.98 1.86
CA THR A 205 17.59 20.65 2.80
C THR A 205 17.37 21.42 4.10
N ARG A 206 17.31 20.69 5.22
CA ARG A 206 16.98 21.21 6.55
C ARG A 206 18.08 20.87 7.54
N GLY A 207 18.19 21.65 8.61
CA GLY A 207 19.12 21.44 9.70
C GLY A 207 18.92 22.48 10.78
N ALA A 208 19.79 22.53 11.78
CA ALA A 208 19.79 23.59 12.78
C ALA A 208 19.97 24.97 12.11
N THR A 209 19.47 26.00 12.73
CA THR A 209 19.54 27.38 12.28
C THR A 209 20.38 28.22 13.24
N GLY A 210 20.93 29.31 12.75
CA GLY A 210 21.69 30.25 13.56
C GLY A 210 23.18 30.32 13.21
N ASN A 211 23.87 31.24 13.87
CA ASN A 211 25.31 31.44 13.67
C ASN A 211 26.10 30.19 14.12
N GLY A 212 27.11 29.81 13.35
CA GLY A 212 27.91 28.63 13.63
C GLY A 212 27.26 27.30 13.21
N THR A 213 26.08 27.33 12.56
CA THR A 213 25.45 26.12 12.03
C THR A 213 26.24 25.61 10.82
N PRO A 214 26.74 24.37 10.84
CA PRO A 214 27.45 23.79 9.71
C PRO A 214 26.54 23.62 8.49
N GLY A 215 27.06 23.94 7.31
CA GLY A 215 26.50 23.52 6.04
C GLY A 215 26.76 22.06 5.75
N TYR A 216 26.11 21.53 4.71
CA TYR A 216 26.40 20.18 4.22
C TYR A 216 26.07 20.03 2.75
N SER A 217 26.60 18.99 2.14
CA SER A 217 26.25 18.57 0.79
C SER A 217 25.77 17.13 0.79
N LEU A 218 24.68 16.88 0.07
CA LEU A 218 24.13 15.56 -0.22
C LEU A 218 24.14 15.39 -1.74
N TYR A 219 24.50 14.22 -2.23
CA TYR A 219 24.46 13.90 -3.65
C TYR A 219 23.30 12.98 -3.94
N ILE A 220 22.59 13.22 -5.05
CA ILE A 220 21.49 12.41 -5.55
C ILE A 220 21.79 12.00 -6.98
N ASP A 221 21.51 10.75 -7.31
CA ASP A 221 21.68 10.22 -8.66
C ASP A 221 20.58 9.23 -9.01
N ASP A 222 20.38 8.97 -10.31
CA ASP A 222 19.35 8.08 -10.86
C ASP A 222 17.96 8.38 -10.30
N LEU A 223 17.58 9.66 -10.29
CA LEU A 223 16.26 10.09 -9.83
C LEU A 223 15.18 9.70 -10.85
N VAL A 224 14.35 8.73 -10.49
CA VAL A 224 13.20 8.29 -11.29
C VAL A 224 11.90 8.71 -10.60
N ILE A 225 11.03 9.38 -11.34
CA ILE A 225 9.71 9.82 -10.85
C ILE A 225 8.65 9.23 -11.76
N THR A 226 7.71 8.49 -11.17
CA THR A 226 6.65 7.80 -11.90
C THR A 226 5.30 8.17 -11.36
N ASP A 227 4.38 8.52 -12.23
CA ASP A 227 2.96 8.60 -11.85
C ASP A 227 2.44 7.17 -11.57
N VAL A 228 2.02 6.95 -10.34
CA VAL A 228 1.49 5.66 -9.87
C VAL A 228 0.03 5.78 -9.40
N THR A 229 -0.66 6.82 -9.78
CA THR A 229 -2.01 7.16 -9.33
C THR A 229 -2.97 6.00 -9.52
N ASP A 230 -3.09 5.52 -10.73
CA ASP A 230 -4.05 4.44 -11.05
C ASP A 230 -3.58 3.08 -10.51
N ALA A 231 -2.28 2.80 -10.59
CA ALA A 231 -1.70 1.58 -10.02
C ALA A 231 -1.89 1.49 -8.50
N LYS A 232 -1.70 2.60 -7.79
CA LYS A 232 -1.91 2.67 -6.35
C LYS A 232 -3.39 2.51 -5.99
N ALA A 233 -4.30 3.14 -6.73
CA ALA A 233 -5.74 2.98 -6.52
C ALA A 233 -6.19 1.54 -6.75
N ALA A 234 -5.68 0.87 -7.80
CA ALA A 234 -5.97 -0.53 -8.08
C ALA A 234 -5.43 -1.46 -6.96
N GLN A 235 -4.23 -1.19 -6.44
CA GLN A 235 -3.67 -1.95 -5.33
C GLN A 235 -4.51 -1.79 -4.06
N ASP A 236 -4.88 -0.56 -3.70
CA ASP A 236 -5.69 -0.28 -2.51
C ASP A 236 -7.05 -0.99 -2.58
N ALA A 237 -7.70 -1.00 -3.75
CA ALA A 237 -8.95 -1.71 -3.98
C ALA A 237 -8.78 -3.24 -3.84
N SER A 238 -7.67 -3.78 -4.35
CA SER A 238 -7.34 -5.21 -4.22
C SER A 238 -7.11 -5.60 -2.76
N ASP A 239 -6.37 -4.81 -2.01
CA ASP A 239 -6.08 -5.06 -0.59
C ASP A 239 -7.35 -5.01 0.26
N ALA A 240 -8.25 -4.05 -0.02
CA ALA A 240 -9.56 -3.96 0.63
C ALA A 240 -10.42 -5.20 0.33
N THR A 241 -10.41 -5.67 -0.93
CA THR A 241 -11.13 -6.88 -1.35
C THR A 241 -10.57 -8.11 -0.66
N ALA A 242 -9.24 -8.28 -0.60
CA ALA A 242 -8.59 -9.40 0.09
C ALA A 242 -8.94 -9.42 1.59
N SER A 243 -8.99 -8.26 2.23
CA SER A 243 -9.39 -8.13 3.64
C SER A 243 -10.86 -8.52 3.86
N ALA A 244 -11.75 -8.09 2.97
CA ALA A 244 -13.17 -8.45 3.03
C ALA A 244 -13.39 -9.96 2.85
N VAL A 245 -12.65 -10.60 1.95
CA VAL A 245 -12.70 -12.05 1.72
C VAL A 245 -12.18 -12.83 2.93
N SER A 246 -11.07 -12.40 3.52
CA SER A 246 -10.58 -13.03 4.76
C SER A 246 -11.61 -12.97 5.89
N GLY A 247 -12.31 -11.85 6.05
CA GLY A 247 -13.42 -11.70 6.98
C GLY A 247 -14.62 -12.61 6.66
N LEU A 248 -14.94 -12.77 5.37
CA LEU A 248 -16.01 -13.66 4.94
C LEU A 248 -15.64 -15.13 5.19
N THR A 249 -14.41 -15.53 4.86
CA THR A 249 -13.89 -16.89 5.12
C THR A 249 -14.00 -17.25 6.60
N ALA A 250 -13.59 -16.35 7.50
CA ALA A 250 -13.71 -16.59 8.94
C ALA A 250 -15.18 -16.79 9.37
N ARG A 251 -16.11 -16.00 8.82
CA ARG A 251 -17.55 -16.13 9.10
C ARG A 251 -18.14 -17.42 8.56
N VAL A 252 -17.70 -17.87 7.38
CA VAL A 252 -18.11 -19.16 6.79
C VAL A 252 -17.62 -20.32 7.67
N THR A 253 -16.37 -20.31 8.08
CA THR A 253 -15.81 -21.34 8.98
C THR A 253 -16.57 -21.42 10.32
N ASP A 254 -16.92 -20.26 10.92
CA ASP A 254 -17.75 -20.22 12.14
C ASP A 254 -19.15 -20.80 11.89
N ALA A 255 -19.78 -20.47 10.77
CA ALA A 255 -21.09 -21.01 10.38
C ALA A 255 -21.03 -22.53 10.14
N GLU A 256 -20.02 -23.03 9.46
CA GLU A 256 -19.78 -24.48 9.24
C GLU A 256 -19.61 -25.23 10.57
N GLY A 257 -18.85 -24.64 11.50
CA GLY A 257 -18.69 -25.20 12.85
C GLY A 257 -20.04 -25.28 13.59
N LYS A 258 -20.88 -24.26 13.52
CA LYS A 258 -22.23 -24.24 14.11
C LYS A 258 -23.15 -25.27 13.47
N ILE A 259 -23.12 -25.41 12.13
CA ILE A 259 -23.90 -26.40 11.40
C ILE A 259 -23.47 -27.82 11.80
N THR A 260 -22.17 -28.08 11.91
CA THR A 260 -21.65 -29.36 12.36
C THR A 260 -22.12 -29.69 13.77
N ALA A 261 -22.08 -28.76 14.70
CA ALA A 261 -22.57 -28.94 16.07
C ALA A 261 -24.09 -29.20 16.10
N GLN A 262 -24.87 -28.49 15.27
CA GLN A 262 -26.31 -28.73 15.14
C GLN A 262 -26.61 -30.10 14.57
N ALA A 263 -25.87 -30.59 13.57
CA ALA A 263 -26.02 -31.89 12.98
C ALA A 263 -25.78 -33.02 14.04
N GLN A 264 -24.76 -32.85 14.88
CA GLN A 264 -24.47 -33.77 15.99
C GLN A 264 -25.60 -33.78 17.02
N GLN A 265 -26.15 -32.59 17.37
CA GLN A 265 -27.30 -32.49 18.27
C GLN A 265 -28.55 -33.17 17.70
N GLN A 266 -28.80 -33.03 16.38
CA GLN A 266 -29.89 -33.68 15.68
C GLN A 266 -29.76 -35.22 15.73
N THR A 267 -28.54 -35.74 15.46
CA THR A 267 -28.26 -37.18 15.56
C THR A 267 -28.51 -37.71 16.97
N ALA A 268 -28.06 -36.99 17.99
CA ALA A 268 -28.32 -37.36 19.38
C ALA A 268 -29.82 -37.33 19.75
N LEU A 269 -30.55 -36.34 19.20
CA LEU A 269 -32.00 -36.27 19.41
C LEU A 269 -32.74 -37.41 18.70
N ALA A 270 -32.37 -37.75 17.46
CA ALA A 270 -32.91 -38.88 16.71
C ALA A 270 -32.72 -40.20 17.52
N THR A 271 -31.55 -40.44 18.05
CA THR A 271 -31.26 -41.61 18.89
C THR A 271 -32.17 -41.64 20.15
N LYS A 272 -32.41 -40.49 20.79
CA LYS A 272 -33.33 -40.41 21.95
C LYS A 272 -34.78 -40.72 21.55
N VAL A 273 -35.21 -40.24 20.38
CA VAL A 273 -36.53 -40.51 19.82
C VAL A 273 -36.70 -42.01 19.53
N ASP A 274 -35.72 -42.64 18.89
CA ASP A 274 -35.75 -44.06 18.59
C ASP A 274 -35.82 -44.91 19.86
N ASN A 275 -35.05 -44.57 20.89
CA ASN A 275 -35.10 -45.22 22.20
C ASN A 275 -36.45 -45.01 22.88
N ALA A 276 -37.07 -43.85 22.77
CA ALA A 276 -38.40 -43.60 23.32
C ALA A 276 -39.46 -44.45 22.59
N ASN A 277 -39.42 -44.50 21.26
CA ASN A 277 -40.30 -45.37 20.46
C ASN A 277 -40.20 -46.82 20.84
N SER A 278 -38.97 -47.36 20.93
CA SER A 278 -38.71 -48.75 21.35
C SER A 278 -39.29 -49.06 22.74
N ARG A 279 -39.23 -48.09 23.67
CA ARG A 279 -39.85 -48.25 25.01
C ARG A 279 -41.38 -48.24 24.94
N VAL A 280 -41.96 -47.46 24.07
CA VAL A 280 -43.41 -47.43 23.86
C VAL A 280 -43.88 -48.73 23.25
N ASP A 281 -43.17 -49.29 22.24
CA ASP A 281 -43.50 -50.53 21.58
C ASP A 281 -43.43 -51.75 22.57
N ASN A 282 -42.51 -51.68 23.54
CA ASN A 282 -42.39 -52.70 24.59
C ASN A 282 -43.43 -52.59 25.70
N MET A 283 -44.23 -51.52 25.73
CA MET A 283 -45.32 -51.31 26.70
C MET A 283 -46.71 -51.61 26.11
N ALA A 284 -46.79 -51.89 24.83
CA ALA A 284 -48.02 -52.22 24.11
C ALA A 284 -48.24 -53.74 24.08
#